data_0ad26859ee2fa46f096ecc97926b6a90
#
_entry.id   0ad26859ee2fa46f096ecc97926b6a90
#
_cell.length_a   1.000
_cell.length_b   1.000
_cell.length_c   1.000
_cell.angle_alpha   90.00
_cell.angle_beta   90.00
_cell.angle_gamma   90.00
#
_symmetry.space_group_name_H-M   'P 1'
#
loop_
_entity.id
_entity.type
_entity.pdbx_description
1 polymer ?
#
loop_
_entity_poly.entity_id
_entity_poly.type
_entity_poly.pdbx_seq_one_letter_code
_entity_poly.pdbx_strand_id
1 'polypeptide(L)'
;MKTVFTTGEAAKICKVSQQTIIRCFDSGQLKGFRVPGSRFRRIPREQLYSFMRDNGIPTDALDSGKRKILVVDDDEDLVELIVDQLERDGRFEVRSVNNGFGAGMLIKEFRPDLVVLDVMLPDINGKEVCQLVRSDKTMDDVRIICISGMVEEDRIQQLRDAGANDFLKKPFDVETLIDRICQLLDVEMVPRG
;
A
#
# COMPACT_ATOMS: atom_id res chain seq x y z
N MET A 1 -6.00 -13.10 -9.91
CA MET A 1 -4.58 -12.75 -9.67
C MET A 1 -3.68 -13.60 -10.54
N LYS A 2 -2.66 -13.01 -11.19
CA LYS A 2 -1.75 -13.76 -12.06
C LYS A 2 -0.74 -14.56 -11.23
N THR A 3 -0.76 -15.87 -11.37
CA THR A 3 0.08 -16.81 -10.59
C THR A 3 1.36 -17.23 -11.29
N VAL A 4 1.46 -17.01 -12.61
CA VAL A 4 2.61 -17.43 -13.42
C VAL A 4 2.95 -16.35 -14.46
N PHE A 5 4.22 -16.00 -14.56
CA PHE A 5 4.75 -14.98 -15.45
C PHE A 5 5.61 -15.56 -16.59
N THR A 6 5.65 -14.85 -17.72
CA THR A 6 6.63 -15.07 -18.78
C THR A 6 7.95 -14.35 -18.41
N THR A 7 9.05 -14.69 -19.11
CA THR A 7 10.33 -14.00 -18.91
C THR A 7 10.26 -12.50 -19.24
N GLY A 8 9.43 -12.11 -20.21
CA GLY A 8 9.23 -10.69 -20.55
C GLY A 8 8.47 -9.91 -19.48
N GLU A 9 7.46 -10.53 -18.86
CA GLU A 9 6.72 -9.93 -17.76
C GLU A 9 7.56 -9.83 -16.48
N ALA A 10 8.29 -10.89 -16.14
CA ALA A 10 9.23 -10.87 -15.04
C ALA A 10 10.32 -9.79 -15.23
N ALA A 11 10.80 -9.60 -16.45
CA ALA A 11 11.77 -8.55 -16.77
C ALA A 11 11.23 -7.14 -16.51
N LYS A 12 9.98 -6.88 -16.90
CA LYS A 12 9.28 -5.61 -16.62
C LYS A 12 9.09 -5.38 -15.13
N ILE A 13 8.66 -6.40 -14.40
CA ILE A 13 8.44 -6.35 -12.95
C ILE A 13 9.76 -6.06 -12.22
N CYS A 14 10.83 -6.79 -12.55
CA CYS A 14 12.15 -6.62 -11.94
C CYS A 14 12.92 -5.38 -12.46
N LYS A 15 12.38 -4.65 -13.45
CA LYS A 15 13.05 -3.52 -14.12
C LYS A 15 14.43 -3.88 -14.67
N VAL A 16 14.57 -5.08 -15.23
CA VAL A 16 15.80 -5.59 -15.85
C VAL A 16 15.54 -6.04 -17.29
N SER A 17 16.60 -6.36 -18.06
CA SER A 17 16.43 -6.91 -19.41
C SER A 17 15.85 -8.33 -19.37
N GLN A 18 15.07 -8.69 -20.41
CA GLN A 18 14.56 -10.06 -20.57
C GLN A 18 15.70 -11.09 -20.63
N GLN A 19 16.84 -10.70 -21.21
CA GLN A 19 18.04 -11.52 -21.29
C GLN A 19 18.60 -11.84 -19.88
N THR A 20 18.53 -10.86 -18.95
CA THR A 20 18.94 -11.06 -17.56
C THR A 20 18.06 -12.11 -16.88
N ILE A 21 16.72 -12.01 -17.02
CA ILE A 21 15.79 -12.99 -16.47
C ILE A 21 16.02 -14.39 -17.06
N ILE A 22 16.25 -14.49 -18.36
CA ILE A 22 16.56 -15.76 -19.03
C ILE A 22 17.83 -16.38 -18.44
N ARG A 23 18.88 -15.59 -18.24
CA ARG A 23 20.16 -16.06 -17.65
C ARG A 23 19.97 -16.51 -16.22
N CYS A 24 19.25 -15.76 -15.38
CA CYS A 24 18.95 -16.15 -14.00
C CYS A 24 18.11 -17.44 -13.94
N PHE A 25 17.18 -17.61 -14.87
CA PHE A 25 16.40 -18.85 -14.97
C PHE A 25 17.27 -20.04 -15.38
N ASP A 26 18.10 -19.90 -16.40
CA ASP A 26 18.93 -20.97 -16.95
C ASP A 26 20.09 -21.34 -16.00
N SER A 27 20.56 -20.40 -15.16
CA SER A 27 21.53 -20.66 -14.07
C SER A 27 20.91 -21.26 -12.81
N GLY A 28 19.57 -21.35 -12.72
CA GLY A 28 18.85 -21.86 -11.54
C GLY A 28 18.68 -20.85 -10.40
N GLN A 29 19.16 -19.61 -10.55
CA GLN A 29 18.96 -18.53 -9.58
C GLN A 29 17.49 -18.12 -9.48
N LEU A 30 16.79 -18.13 -10.63
CA LEU A 30 15.35 -17.89 -10.70
C LEU A 30 14.64 -19.20 -11.03
N LYS A 31 13.93 -19.77 -10.06
CA LYS A 31 13.22 -21.03 -10.22
C LYS A 31 11.95 -20.88 -11.05
N GLY A 32 11.63 -21.92 -11.80
CA GLY A 32 10.42 -21.98 -12.62
C GLY A 32 10.38 -23.27 -13.43
N PHE A 33 9.49 -23.33 -14.42
CA PHE A 33 9.35 -24.52 -15.26
C PHE A 33 9.29 -24.13 -16.76
N ARG A 34 9.57 -25.11 -17.61
CA ARG A 34 9.36 -24.99 -19.05
C ARG A 34 8.06 -25.70 -19.44
N VAL A 35 7.31 -25.07 -20.32
CA VAL A 35 6.10 -25.73 -20.86
C VAL A 35 6.53 -26.96 -21.64
N PRO A 36 6.00 -28.16 -21.35
CA PRO A 36 6.34 -29.40 -22.07
C PRO A 36 6.21 -29.21 -23.60
N GLY A 37 7.19 -29.64 -24.33
CA GLY A 37 7.23 -29.51 -25.80
C GLY A 37 7.51 -28.10 -26.33
N SER A 38 7.85 -27.12 -25.47
CA SER A 38 8.14 -25.77 -25.88
C SER A 38 9.41 -25.20 -25.23
N ARG A 39 9.94 -24.09 -25.83
CA ARG A 39 11.05 -23.33 -25.25
C ARG A 39 10.61 -22.26 -24.26
N PHE A 40 9.29 -22.16 -24.01
CA PHE A 40 8.74 -21.10 -23.17
C PHE A 40 8.97 -21.37 -21.68
N ARG A 41 9.62 -20.42 -21.01
CA ARG A 41 9.85 -20.42 -19.58
C ARG A 41 8.65 -19.81 -18.86
N ARG A 42 8.28 -20.38 -17.75
CA ARG A 42 7.21 -19.92 -16.87
C ARG A 42 7.75 -19.79 -15.45
N ILE A 43 7.49 -18.66 -14.84
CA ILE A 43 8.00 -18.30 -13.53
C ILE A 43 6.79 -18.16 -12.60
N PRO A 44 6.63 -19.08 -11.62
CA PRO A 44 5.61 -18.95 -10.60
C PRO A 44 5.82 -17.66 -9.79
N ARG A 45 4.71 -17.04 -9.37
CA ARG A 45 4.71 -15.80 -8.59
C ARG A 45 5.61 -15.89 -7.34
N GLU A 46 5.47 -16.97 -6.58
CA GLU A 46 6.26 -17.22 -5.37
C GLU A 46 7.77 -17.26 -5.65
N GLN A 47 8.15 -17.87 -6.76
CA GLN A 47 9.54 -17.95 -7.15
C GLN A 47 10.11 -16.62 -7.63
N LEU A 48 9.29 -15.83 -8.31
CA LEU A 48 9.66 -14.46 -8.70
C LEU A 48 9.79 -13.55 -7.47
N TYR A 49 8.86 -13.68 -6.52
CA TYR A 49 8.88 -12.95 -5.25
C TYR A 49 10.15 -13.25 -4.44
N SER A 50 10.47 -14.54 -4.25
CA SER A 50 11.69 -14.96 -3.55
C SER A 50 12.94 -14.42 -4.23
N PHE A 51 13.01 -14.54 -5.57
CA PHE A 51 14.13 -14.02 -6.34
C PHE A 51 14.31 -12.52 -6.18
N MET A 52 13.23 -11.74 -6.24
CA MET A 52 13.28 -10.29 -6.05
C MET A 52 13.78 -9.93 -4.67
N ARG A 53 13.24 -10.55 -3.62
CA ARG A 53 13.65 -10.33 -2.23
C ARG A 53 15.13 -10.66 -2.02
N ASP A 54 15.58 -11.82 -2.50
CA ASP A 54 16.95 -12.31 -2.31
C ASP A 54 17.99 -11.45 -3.07
N ASN A 55 17.55 -10.70 -4.10
CA ASN A 55 18.37 -9.78 -4.87
C ASN A 55 18.14 -8.29 -4.55
N GLY A 56 17.37 -7.97 -3.48
CA GLY A 56 17.08 -6.59 -3.07
C GLY A 56 16.24 -5.80 -4.09
N ILE A 57 15.47 -6.48 -4.96
CA ILE A 57 14.56 -5.85 -5.92
C ILE A 57 13.23 -5.57 -5.19
N PRO A 58 12.70 -4.34 -5.26
CA PRO A 58 11.40 -4.03 -4.65
C PRO A 58 10.28 -4.96 -5.14
N THR A 59 9.51 -5.53 -4.21
CA THR A 59 8.46 -6.52 -4.53
C THR A 59 7.10 -5.92 -4.83
N ASP A 60 6.95 -4.60 -4.68
CA ASP A 60 5.69 -3.87 -4.84
C ASP A 60 4.99 -4.15 -6.18
N ALA A 61 5.75 -4.33 -7.25
CA ALA A 61 5.22 -4.67 -8.57
C ALA A 61 4.69 -6.12 -8.69
N LEU A 62 5.01 -6.99 -7.72
CA LEU A 62 4.49 -8.34 -7.60
C LEU A 62 3.34 -8.42 -6.62
N ASP A 63 3.37 -7.60 -5.58
CA ASP A 63 2.23 -7.48 -4.69
C ASP A 63 1.02 -7.14 -5.55
N SER A 64 -0.12 -7.64 -5.25
CA SER A 64 -1.34 -7.82 -6.04
C SER A 64 -1.74 -6.75 -7.09
N GLY A 65 -0.91 -5.77 -7.38
CA GLY A 65 -1.29 -4.55 -8.11
C GLY A 65 -2.27 -3.69 -7.30
N LYS A 66 -2.65 -4.14 -6.12
CA LYS A 66 -3.49 -3.41 -5.19
C LYS A 66 -2.64 -2.42 -4.40
N ARG A 67 -3.17 -1.22 -4.24
CA ARG A 67 -2.60 -0.23 -3.33
C ARG A 67 -2.88 -0.63 -1.88
N LYS A 68 -1.87 -0.52 -1.03
CA LYS A 68 -1.97 -0.89 0.38
C LYS A 68 -2.47 0.28 1.20
N ILE A 69 -3.57 0.09 1.89
CA ILE A 69 -4.18 1.10 2.75
C ILE A 69 -4.14 0.61 4.19
N LEU A 70 -3.65 1.44 5.09
CA LEU A 70 -3.76 1.22 6.52
C LEU A 70 -4.81 2.19 7.09
N VAL A 71 -5.82 1.65 7.76
CA VAL A 71 -6.84 2.43 8.49
C VAL A 71 -6.52 2.40 9.98
N VAL A 72 -6.42 3.57 10.60
CA VAL A 72 -6.10 3.75 12.03
C VAL A 72 -7.18 4.61 12.65
N ASP A 73 -8.08 4.00 13.39
CA ASP A 73 -9.18 4.67 14.09
C ASP A 73 -9.67 3.76 15.23
N ASP A 74 -10.06 4.30 16.38
CA ASP A 74 -10.59 3.54 17.51
C ASP A 74 -12.10 3.31 17.43
N ASP A 75 -12.78 3.95 16.48
CA ASP A 75 -14.19 3.71 16.15
C ASP A 75 -14.30 2.46 15.24
N GLU A 76 -14.59 1.31 15.86
CA GLU A 76 -14.67 0.01 15.18
C GLU A 76 -15.73 0.00 14.07
N ASP A 77 -16.88 0.65 14.26
CA ASP A 77 -17.97 0.70 13.29
C ASP A 77 -17.55 1.50 12.04
N LEU A 78 -16.86 2.61 12.23
CA LEU A 78 -16.30 3.40 11.13
C LEU A 78 -15.21 2.64 10.40
N VAL A 79 -14.32 1.96 11.13
CA VAL A 79 -13.26 1.14 10.54
C VAL A 79 -13.84 0.03 9.69
N GLU A 80 -14.82 -0.72 10.19
CA GLU A 80 -15.48 -1.80 9.45
C GLU A 80 -16.10 -1.28 8.15
N LEU A 81 -16.81 -0.15 8.22
CA LEU A 81 -17.41 0.50 7.05
C LEU A 81 -16.38 0.91 6.00
N ILE A 82 -15.26 1.53 6.41
CA ILE A 82 -14.19 1.95 5.51
C ILE A 82 -13.52 0.73 4.86
N VAL A 83 -13.17 -0.28 5.66
CA VAL A 83 -12.51 -1.50 5.19
C VAL A 83 -13.38 -2.23 4.18
N ASP A 84 -14.67 -2.45 4.49
CA ASP A 84 -15.62 -3.14 3.62
C ASP A 84 -15.76 -2.43 2.25
N GLN A 85 -15.86 -1.12 2.25
CA GLN A 85 -15.97 -0.35 1.01
C GLN A 85 -14.68 -0.37 0.17
N LEU A 86 -13.52 -0.27 0.82
CA LEU A 86 -12.22 -0.35 0.13
C LEU A 86 -11.94 -1.75 -0.43
N GLU A 87 -12.32 -2.81 0.29
CA GLU A 87 -12.15 -4.19 -0.17
C GLU A 87 -13.08 -4.53 -1.32
N ARG A 88 -14.33 -4.03 -1.29
CA ARG A 88 -15.31 -4.18 -2.40
C ARG A 88 -14.84 -3.52 -3.68
N ASP A 89 -14.13 -2.42 -3.58
CA ASP A 89 -13.51 -1.75 -4.72
C ASP A 89 -12.52 -2.65 -5.47
N GLY A 90 -11.87 -3.58 -4.76
CA GLY A 90 -10.98 -4.59 -5.32
C GLY A 90 -9.59 -4.10 -5.71
N ARG A 91 -9.34 -2.79 -5.76
CA ARG A 91 -8.05 -2.15 -6.09
C ARG A 91 -7.13 -2.01 -4.89
N PHE A 92 -7.66 -2.20 -3.67
CA PHE A 92 -6.96 -1.98 -2.42
C PHE A 92 -6.72 -3.28 -1.66
N GLU A 93 -5.60 -3.36 -0.96
CA GLU A 93 -5.32 -4.31 0.11
C GLU A 93 -5.35 -3.52 1.41
N VAL A 94 -6.28 -3.86 2.31
CA VAL A 94 -6.55 -3.04 3.49
C VAL A 94 -6.13 -3.78 4.75
N ARG A 95 -5.51 -3.07 5.68
CA ARG A 95 -5.35 -3.48 7.07
C ARG A 95 -5.84 -2.36 7.99
N SER A 96 -6.25 -2.73 9.17
CA SER A 96 -6.72 -1.77 10.18
C SER A 96 -6.10 -2.03 11.54
N VAL A 97 -6.07 -0.99 12.37
CA VAL A 97 -5.65 -1.02 13.76
C VAL A 97 -6.34 0.11 14.52
N ASN A 98 -6.61 -0.09 15.79
CA ASN A 98 -7.40 0.83 16.61
C ASN A 98 -6.58 1.70 17.58
N ASN A 99 -5.25 1.76 17.41
CA ASN A 99 -4.38 2.55 18.28
C ASN A 99 -3.09 2.95 17.57
N GLY A 100 -2.44 4.00 18.04
CA GLY A 100 -1.27 4.57 17.40
C GLY A 100 -0.01 3.73 17.55
N PHE A 101 0.16 2.98 18.65
CA PHE A 101 1.28 2.07 18.82
C PHE A 101 1.24 0.93 17.78
N GLY A 102 0.07 0.30 17.63
CA GLY A 102 -0.16 -0.71 16.62
C GLY A 102 0.04 -0.16 15.19
N ALA A 103 -0.37 1.09 14.95
CA ALA A 103 -0.13 1.76 13.68
C ALA A 103 1.35 1.84 13.36
N GLY A 104 2.19 2.26 14.32
CA GLY A 104 3.65 2.34 14.14
C GLY A 104 4.30 0.99 13.79
N MET A 105 3.81 -0.11 14.34
CA MET A 105 4.26 -1.47 14.01
C MET A 105 3.80 -1.88 12.61
N LEU A 106 2.50 -1.72 12.31
CA LEU A 106 1.93 -2.11 11.03
C LEU A 106 2.47 -1.30 9.86
N ILE A 107 2.76 -0.03 10.03
CA ILE A 107 3.38 0.82 9.01
C ILE A 107 4.71 0.21 8.55
N LYS A 108 5.54 -0.27 9.48
CA LYS A 108 6.84 -0.88 9.15
C LYS A 108 6.71 -2.26 8.49
N GLU A 109 5.76 -3.07 8.96
CA GLU A 109 5.54 -4.44 8.46
C GLU A 109 4.82 -4.43 7.12
N PHE A 110 3.69 -3.74 7.05
CA PHE A 110 2.76 -3.75 5.92
C PHE A 110 3.23 -2.85 4.78
N ARG A 111 3.98 -1.76 5.10
CA ARG A 111 4.42 -0.72 4.16
C ARG A 111 3.26 -0.21 3.30
N PRO A 112 2.31 0.50 3.90
CA PRO A 112 1.16 1.03 3.18
C PRO A 112 1.57 2.09 2.17
N ASP A 113 0.84 2.19 1.06
CA ASP A 113 0.93 3.34 0.15
C ASP A 113 0.23 4.57 0.75
N LEU A 114 -0.83 4.33 1.56
CA LEU A 114 -1.57 5.39 2.22
C LEU A 114 -2.07 4.95 3.61
N VAL A 115 -2.02 5.90 4.55
CA VAL A 115 -2.58 5.76 5.91
C VAL A 115 -3.77 6.69 6.04
N VAL A 116 -4.92 6.14 6.41
CA VAL A 116 -6.08 6.90 6.94
C VAL A 116 -5.92 6.91 8.45
N LEU A 117 -5.81 8.08 9.06
CA LEU A 117 -5.38 8.26 10.44
C LEU A 117 -6.35 9.12 11.22
N ASP A 118 -7.01 8.57 12.24
CA ASP A 118 -7.68 9.41 13.23
C ASP A 118 -6.66 10.22 14.02
N VAL A 119 -6.96 11.50 14.19
CA VAL A 119 -6.12 12.42 15.00
C VAL A 119 -6.28 12.18 16.48
N MET A 120 -7.43 11.64 16.92
CA MET A 120 -7.83 11.50 18.31
C MET A 120 -7.75 10.04 18.81
N LEU A 121 -6.58 9.43 18.69
CA LEU A 121 -6.35 8.07 19.19
C LEU A 121 -6.16 8.05 20.72
N PRO A 122 -6.51 6.94 21.40
CA PRO A 122 -6.50 6.87 22.85
C PRO A 122 -5.09 6.86 23.48
N ASP A 123 -4.07 6.45 22.74
CA ASP A 123 -2.71 6.21 23.23
C ASP A 123 -1.68 7.22 22.71
N ILE A 124 -1.72 7.56 21.42
CA ILE A 124 -0.78 8.46 20.76
C ILE A 124 -1.55 9.45 19.89
N ASN A 125 -1.16 10.73 19.91
CA ASN A 125 -1.75 11.74 19.05
C ASN A 125 -1.41 11.47 17.57
N GLY A 126 -2.37 11.63 16.68
CA GLY A 126 -2.16 11.45 15.23
C GLY A 126 -1.02 12.27 14.65
N LYS A 127 -0.71 13.45 15.22
CA LYS A 127 0.48 14.24 14.86
C LYS A 127 1.78 13.46 15.09
N GLU A 128 1.89 12.74 16.20
CA GLU A 128 3.08 11.94 16.52
C GLU A 128 3.23 10.76 15.56
N VAL A 129 2.10 10.15 15.13
CA VAL A 129 2.11 9.10 14.10
C VAL A 129 2.59 9.67 12.76
N CYS A 130 2.15 10.87 12.35
CA CYS A 130 2.66 11.53 11.15
C CYS A 130 4.17 11.76 11.25
N GLN A 131 4.65 12.27 12.37
CA GLN A 131 6.09 12.52 12.60
C GLN A 131 6.90 11.22 12.57
N LEU A 132 6.35 10.12 13.14
CA LEU A 132 6.99 8.81 13.10
C LEU A 132 7.17 8.33 11.66
N VAL A 133 6.14 8.44 10.82
CA VAL A 133 6.22 8.09 9.40
C VAL A 133 7.28 8.93 8.69
N ARG A 134 7.31 10.24 8.91
CA ARG A 134 8.26 11.15 8.25
C ARG A 134 9.69 11.08 8.79
N SER A 135 9.89 10.49 9.97
CA SER A 135 11.23 10.25 10.51
C SER A 135 12.01 9.15 9.77
N ASP A 136 11.30 8.27 9.07
CA ASP A 136 11.89 7.18 8.29
C ASP A 136 11.87 7.52 6.80
N LYS A 137 13.02 7.85 6.23
CA LYS A 137 13.19 8.21 4.82
C LYS A 137 12.70 7.14 3.83
N THR A 138 12.58 5.88 4.27
CA THR A 138 12.04 4.80 3.43
C THR A 138 10.53 4.88 3.27
N MET A 139 9.88 5.79 4.02
CA MET A 139 8.42 6.02 4.04
C MET A 139 8.04 7.42 3.52
N ASP A 140 8.95 8.16 2.90
CA ASP A 140 8.67 9.51 2.36
C ASP A 140 7.53 9.51 1.34
N ASP A 141 7.34 8.40 0.61
CA ASP A 141 6.27 8.24 -0.40
C ASP A 141 4.90 7.87 0.20
N VAL A 142 4.84 7.48 1.49
CA VAL A 142 3.57 7.13 2.15
C VAL A 142 2.66 8.35 2.25
N ARG A 143 1.45 8.26 1.71
CA ARG A 143 0.44 9.31 1.84
C ARG A 143 -0.30 9.19 3.17
N ILE A 144 -0.66 10.31 3.77
CA ILE A 144 -1.40 10.35 5.04
C ILE A 144 -2.62 11.24 4.88
N ILE A 145 -3.81 10.67 5.09
CA ILE A 145 -5.07 11.42 5.25
C ILE A 145 -5.41 11.40 6.74
N CYS A 146 -5.44 12.57 7.36
CA CYS A 146 -5.92 12.71 8.72
C CYS A 146 -7.44 12.87 8.74
N ILE A 147 -8.11 12.17 9.64
CA ILE A 147 -9.55 12.31 9.90
C ILE A 147 -9.77 12.77 11.33
N SER A 148 -10.71 13.70 11.56
CA SER A 148 -11.03 14.19 12.92
C SER A 148 -12.39 14.86 13.00
N GLY A 149 -13.04 14.73 14.16
CA GLY A 149 -14.25 15.49 14.50
C GLY A 149 -13.99 16.95 14.87
N MET A 150 -12.77 17.28 15.29
CA MET A 150 -12.38 18.65 15.65
C MET A 150 -11.66 19.35 14.50
N VAL A 151 -12.07 20.59 14.19
CA VAL A 151 -11.54 21.37 13.07
C VAL A 151 -11.19 22.77 13.56
N GLU A 152 -10.04 22.88 14.22
CA GLU A 152 -9.38 24.15 14.41
C GLU A 152 -8.32 24.33 13.32
N GLU A 153 -8.31 25.46 12.63
CA GLU A 153 -7.36 25.72 11.52
C GLU A 153 -5.90 25.54 11.95
N ASP A 154 -5.58 25.99 13.17
CA ASP A 154 -4.23 25.82 13.74
C ASP A 154 -3.82 24.34 13.88
N ARG A 155 -4.75 23.47 14.21
CA ARG A 155 -4.50 22.02 14.31
C ARG A 155 -4.30 21.38 12.95
N ILE A 156 -5.08 21.78 11.96
CA ILE A 156 -4.91 21.30 10.58
C ILE A 156 -3.53 21.72 10.08
N GLN A 157 -3.10 22.94 10.35
CA GLN A 157 -1.77 23.41 9.96
C GLN A 157 -0.67 22.60 10.65
N GLN A 158 -0.80 22.32 11.95
CA GLN A 158 0.15 21.47 12.67
C GLN A 158 0.25 20.04 12.11
N LEU A 159 -0.85 19.45 11.63
CA LEU A 159 -0.85 18.13 11.00
C LEU A 159 -0.18 18.17 9.62
N ARG A 160 -0.41 19.24 8.85
CA ARG A 160 0.30 19.45 7.57
C ARG A 160 1.80 19.60 7.79
N ASP A 161 2.21 20.39 8.79
CA ASP A 161 3.61 20.59 9.15
C ASP A 161 4.25 19.28 9.66
N ALA A 162 3.45 18.39 10.27
CA ALA A 162 3.86 17.06 10.68
C ALA A 162 3.94 16.05 9.51
N GLY A 163 3.50 16.44 8.30
CA GLY A 163 3.61 15.65 7.09
C GLY A 163 2.33 14.97 6.60
N ALA A 164 1.15 15.35 7.12
CA ALA A 164 -0.12 14.93 6.55
C ALA A 164 -0.32 15.51 5.14
N ASN A 165 -0.83 14.70 4.22
CA ASN A 165 -1.07 15.11 2.83
C ASN A 165 -2.47 15.68 2.64
N ASP A 166 -3.44 15.22 3.42
CA ASP A 166 -4.82 15.70 3.35
C ASP A 166 -5.50 15.59 4.71
N PHE A 167 -6.66 16.25 4.83
CA PHE A 167 -7.47 16.27 6.03
C PHE A 167 -8.95 16.12 5.68
N LEU A 168 -9.68 15.26 6.41
CA LEU A 168 -11.11 15.05 6.25
C LEU A 168 -11.82 15.20 7.60
N LYS A 169 -12.86 16.04 7.63
CA LYS A 169 -13.64 16.29 8.84
C LYS A 169 -14.71 15.22 9.02
N LYS A 170 -14.81 14.64 10.23
CA LYS A 170 -15.96 13.81 10.65
C LYS A 170 -17.18 14.72 10.98
N PRO A 171 -18.42 14.36 10.63
CA PRO A 171 -18.77 13.21 9.80
C PRO A 171 -18.51 13.44 8.32
N PHE A 172 -18.20 12.37 7.58
CA PHE A 172 -17.97 12.38 6.13
C PHE A 172 -18.60 11.16 5.46
N ASP A 173 -18.87 11.26 4.17
CA ASP A 173 -19.25 10.10 3.38
C ASP A 173 -18.01 9.28 3.02
N VAL A 174 -18.07 7.96 3.20
CA VAL A 174 -16.94 7.06 2.89
C VAL A 174 -16.52 7.17 1.43
N GLU A 175 -17.44 7.46 0.54
CA GLU A 175 -17.16 7.73 -0.87
C GLU A 175 -16.21 8.93 -1.06
N THR A 176 -16.42 10.00 -0.28
CA THR A 176 -15.51 11.17 -0.29
C THR A 176 -14.10 10.78 0.13
N LEU A 177 -13.97 9.89 1.14
CA LEU A 177 -12.66 9.38 1.56
C LEU A 177 -12.01 8.57 0.44
N ILE A 178 -12.74 7.67 -0.21
CA ILE A 178 -12.23 6.83 -1.32
C ILE A 178 -11.77 7.71 -2.49
N ASP A 179 -12.51 8.74 -2.84
CA ASP A 179 -12.13 9.67 -3.91
C ASP A 179 -10.80 10.38 -3.60
N ARG A 180 -10.60 10.82 -2.36
CA ARG A 180 -9.34 11.41 -1.91
C ARG A 180 -8.18 10.42 -1.91
N ILE A 181 -8.42 9.18 -1.48
CA ILE A 181 -7.44 8.09 -1.56
C ILE A 181 -7.02 7.88 -3.02
N CYS A 182 -7.98 7.78 -3.94
CA CYS A 182 -7.69 7.62 -5.37
C CYS A 182 -6.87 8.79 -5.93
N GLN A 183 -7.22 10.03 -5.56
CA GLN A 183 -6.48 11.23 -5.99
C GLN A 183 -5.03 11.22 -5.49
N LEU A 184 -4.80 10.90 -4.22
CA LEU A 184 -3.46 10.90 -3.62
C LEU A 184 -2.57 9.77 -4.14
N LEU A 185 -3.16 8.67 -4.59
CA LEU A 185 -2.44 7.48 -5.09
C LEU A 185 -2.40 7.41 -6.63
N ASP A 186 -2.90 8.43 -7.35
CA ASP A 186 -3.01 8.45 -8.81
C ASP A 186 -3.70 7.18 -9.36
N VAL A 187 -4.76 6.73 -8.68
CA VAL A 187 -5.57 5.58 -9.10
C VAL A 187 -6.80 6.09 -9.84
N GLU A 188 -7.05 5.54 -11.05
CA GLU A 188 -8.22 5.93 -11.86
C GLU A 188 -9.52 5.77 -11.07
N MET A 189 -10.36 6.80 -11.07
CA MET A 189 -11.71 6.70 -10.50
C MET A 189 -12.58 5.85 -11.41
N VAL A 190 -13.15 4.77 -10.85
CA VAL A 190 -14.12 3.96 -11.60
C VAL A 190 -15.43 4.74 -11.66
N PRO A 191 -16.02 4.97 -12.87
CA PRO A 191 -17.34 5.57 -12.96
C PRO A 191 -18.33 4.72 -12.19
N ARG A 192 -18.96 5.30 -11.21
CA ARG A 192 -20.02 4.64 -10.43
C ARG A 192 -21.29 4.65 -11.29
N GLY A 193 -21.81 3.46 -11.59
CA GLY A 193 -23.06 3.28 -12.33
C GLY A 193 -24.27 3.60 -11.47
#